data_19b5dd8caa7698d877b7ed86ea34dde8
#
_entry.id   19b5dd8caa7698d877b7ed86ea34dde8
#
_cell.length_a   1.000
_cell.length_b   1.000
_cell.length_c   1.000
_cell.angle_alpha   90.00
_cell.angle_beta   90.00
_cell.angle_gamma   90.00
#
_symmetry.space_group_name_H-M   'P 1'
#
loop_
_entity.id
_entity.type
_entity.pdbx_description
1 polymer ?
#
loop_
_entity_poly.entity_id
_entity_poly.type
_entity_poly.pdbx_seq_one_letter_code
_entity_poly.pdbx_strand_id
1 'polypeptide(L)'
;MKLKSLLIAGILMTPTLFSVPVNATPEDHRYLAETIQSLGVPLTLNSKVHCLKGESGSYFSIGFMIICQDHRTDDGKQVPWTENDSDTLRHEAHHMIQDCAKGTIGDRKMSLMFDNEKEFTHFIRNSGYTQQQLQQIIKHYQKQGVTGYDLLLELEAFIVARSIPANLIADKLKEYCQ
;
A
#
# COMPACT_ATOMS: atom_id res chain seq x y z
N MET A 1 9.50 0.34 28.63
CA MET A 1 9.48 0.23 27.15
C MET A 1 8.22 0.91 26.66
N LYS A 2 8.31 2.06 26.00
CA LYS A 2 7.16 2.76 25.41
C LYS A 2 6.87 2.09 24.06
N LEU A 3 5.75 1.35 23.95
CA LEU A 3 5.20 0.90 22.69
C LEU A 3 4.90 2.16 21.87
N LYS A 4 5.73 2.47 20.89
CA LYS A 4 5.35 3.40 19.82
C LYS A 4 4.43 2.61 18.90
N SER A 5 3.14 2.93 18.97
CA SER A 5 2.17 2.55 17.94
C SER A 5 2.70 3.16 16.64
N LEU A 6 3.13 2.33 15.68
CA LEU A 6 3.46 2.79 14.35
C LEU A 6 2.13 3.13 13.67
N LEU A 7 1.71 4.38 13.81
CA LEU A 7 0.78 5.01 12.91
C LEU A 7 1.59 5.31 11.64
N ILE A 8 1.51 4.45 10.65
CA ILE A 8 1.99 4.79 9.31
C ILE A 8 0.99 5.80 8.78
N ALA A 9 1.41 7.06 8.78
CA ALA A 9 0.58 8.18 8.37
C ALA A 9 0.21 8.03 6.89
N GLY A 10 -1.07 8.13 6.61
CA GLY A 10 -1.63 8.09 5.26
C GLY A 10 -0.96 9.08 4.32
N ILE A 11 -0.69 8.63 3.12
CA ILE A 11 0.11 9.35 2.12
C ILE A 11 -0.81 10.18 1.25
N LEU A 12 -0.53 11.47 1.15
CA LEU A 12 -1.01 12.34 0.07
C LEU A 12 -0.27 11.96 -1.22
N MET A 13 -0.85 11.06 -2.00
CA MET A 13 -0.37 10.82 -3.35
C MET A 13 -0.88 11.94 -4.26
N THR A 14 -0.02 12.86 -4.66
CA THR A 14 -0.33 13.79 -5.74
C THR A 14 -0.29 13.04 -7.07
N PRO A 15 -1.40 12.95 -7.81
CA PRO A 15 -1.56 12.01 -8.92
C PRO A 15 -0.71 12.28 -10.16
N THR A 16 0.03 13.37 -10.23
CA THR A 16 0.52 13.90 -11.50
C THR A 16 1.97 13.57 -11.87
N LEU A 17 2.74 12.85 -11.04
CA LEU A 17 4.19 12.79 -11.29
C LEU A 17 4.74 11.45 -11.79
N PHE A 18 4.03 10.31 -11.65
CA PHE A 18 4.69 9.02 -11.87
C PHE A 18 3.75 7.89 -12.31
N SER A 19 2.93 8.09 -13.32
CA SER A 19 2.14 6.97 -13.84
C SER A 19 2.96 6.13 -14.83
N VAL A 20 3.49 5.00 -14.37
CA VAL A 20 3.68 3.86 -15.26
C VAL A 20 2.27 3.26 -15.43
N PRO A 21 1.72 3.19 -16.65
CA PRO A 21 0.34 2.72 -16.81
C PRO A 21 0.25 1.24 -16.43
N VAL A 22 -0.39 0.95 -15.33
CA VAL A 22 -0.84 -0.39 -14.99
C VAL A 22 -2.21 -0.58 -15.62
N ASN A 23 -2.34 -1.49 -16.57
CA ASN A 23 -3.62 -1.85 -17.20
C ASN A 23 -4.46 -2.71 -16.23
N ALA A 24 -4.79 -2.17 -15.05
CA ALA A 24 -5.68 -2.82 -14.10
C ALA A 24 -7.11 -2.33 -14.33
N THR A 25 -8.05 -3.25 -14.47
CA THR A 25 -9.47 -2.94 -14.66
C THR A 25 -10.17 -2.69 -13.32
N PRO A 26 -11.34 -2.04 -13.30
CA PRO A 26 -12.17 -1.97 -12.08
C PRO A 26 -12.49 -3.35 -11.48
N GLU A 27 -12.57 -4.37 -12.34
CA GLU A 27 -12.82 -5.76 -11.96
C GLU A 27 -11.64 -6.38 -11.21
N ASP A 28 -10.40 -6.08 -11.64
CA ASP A 28 -9.19 -6.50 -10.94
C ASP A 28 -9.09 -5.90 -9.53
N HIS A 29 -9.50 -4.65 -9.36
CA HIS A 29 -9.52 -4.00 -8.03
C HIS A 29 -10.63 -4.57 -7.13
N ARG A 30 -11.79 -4.92 -7.70
CA ARG A 30 -12.85 -5.61 -6.97
C ARG A 30 -12.37 -6.98 -6.50
N TYR A 31 -11.72 -7.74 -7.37
CA TYR A 31 -11.12 -9.03 -7.03
C TYR A 31 -10.07 -8.91 -5.92
N LEU A 32 -9.22 -7.89 -5.97
CA LEU A 32 -8.25 -7.60 -4.92
C LEU A 32 -8.94 -7.32 -3.58
N ALA A 33 -9.96 -6.45 -3.56
CA ALA A 33 -10.70 -6.12 -2.34
C ALA A 33 -11.42 -7.34 -1.74
N GLU A 34 -12.06 -8.17 -2.57
CA GLU A 34 -12.69 -9.43 -2.17
C GLU A 34 -11.67 -10.43 -1.62
N THR A 35 -10.46 -10.49 -2.22
CA THR A 35 -9.37 -11.34 -1.73
C THR A 35 -8.90 -10.91 -0.35
N ILE A 36 -8.67 -9.61 -0.12
CA ILE A 36 -8.29 -9.07 1.19
C ILE A 36 -9.32 -9.49 2.26
N GLN A 37 -10.61 -9.30 1.98
CA GLN A 37 -11.67 -9.65 2.91
C GLN A 37 -11.79 -11.18 3.14
N SER A 38 -11.58 -11.98 2.10
CA SER A 38 -11.61 -13.46 2.22
C SER A 38 -10.48 -14.02 3.09
N LEU A 39 -9.38 -13.28 3.22
CA LEU A 39 -8.26 -13.59 4.12
C LEU A 39 -8.49 -13.11 5.56
N GLY A 40 -9.69 -12.61 5.86
CA GLY A 40 -10.07 -12.19 7.21
C GLY A 40 -9.64 -10.78 7.59
N VAL A 41 -9.15 -9.98 6.65
CA VAL A 41 -8.77 -8.57 6.87
C VAL A 41 -9.96 -7.66 6.58
N PRO A 42 -10.55 -7.00 7.59
CA PRO A 42 -11.59 -6.01 7.36
C PRO A 42 -11.07 -4.85 6.52
N LEU A 43 -11.76 -4.57 5.41
CA LEU A 43 -11.52 -3.41 4.55
C LEU A 43 -12.61 -2.37 4.79
N THR A 44 -12.23 -1.21 5.32
CA THR A 44 -13.13 -0.11 5.64
C THR A 44 -12.89 1.06 4.69
N LEU A 45 -13.96 1.59 4.09
CA LEU A 45 -13.89 2.80 3.27
C LEU A 45 -14.33 4.01 4.08
N ASN A 46 -13.62 5.12 3.90
CA ASN A 46 -13.99 6.45 4.42
C ASN A 46 -14.27 6.50 5.93
N SER A 47 -13.44 5.81 6.72
CA SER A 47 -13.56 5.84 8.18
C SER A 47 -13.44 7.26 8.73
N LYS A 48 -14.47 7.74 9.43
CA LYS A 48 -14.48 9.08 10.04
C LYS A 48 -13.40 9.30 11.10
N VAL A 49 -12.91 8.22 11.68
CA VAL A 49 -11.88 8.27 12.74
C VAL A 49 -10.48 8.29 12.13
N HIS A 50 -10.28 7.59 11.01
CA HIS A 50 -8.97 7.35 10.43
C HIS A 50 -8.70 8.14 9.16
N CYS A 51 -9.75 8.53 8.41
CA CYS A 51 -9.58 9.31 7.19
C CYS A 51 -9.51 10.81 7.48
N LEU A 52 -8.44 11.23 8.11
CA LEU A 52 -8.18 12.65 8.35
C LEU A 52 -7.81 13.36 7.05
N LYS A 53 -7.71 14.69 7.10
CA LYS A 53 -7.36 15.48 5.91
C LYS A 53 -5.96 15.11 5.42
N GLY A 54 -5.89 14.67 4.17
CA GLY A 54 -4.63 14.31 3.52
C GLY A 54 -4.24 12.84 3.60
N GLU A 55 -5.05 12.01 4.24
CA GLU A 55 -4.84 10.57 4.27
C GLU A 55 -5.54 9.88 3.11
N SER A 56 -4.85 8.95 2.44
CA SER A 56 -5.38 8.15 1.33
C SER A 56 -5.73 6.72 1.76
N GLY A 57 -4.99 6.14 2.67
CA GLY A 57 -5.24 4.80 3.19
C GLY A 57 -4.22 4.37 4.24
N SER A 58 -4.44 3.22 4.84
CA SER A 58 -3.48 2.57 5.73
C SER A 58 -3.79 1.08 5.89
N TYR A 59 -2.77 0.23 5.80
CA TYR A 59 -2.80 -1.11 6.36
C TYR A 59 -2.22 -1.08 7.77
N PHE A 60 -2.95 -1.66 8.69
CA PHE A 60 -2.50 -1.80 10.08
C PHE A 60 -2.05 -3.24 10.31
N SER A 61 -0.80 -3.42 10.70
CA SER A 61 -0.20 -4.74 10.97
C SER A 61 -0.80 -5.51 12.16
N ILE A 62 -1.97 -5.09 12.62
CA ILE A 62 -2.87 -5.82 13.50
C ILE A 62 -4.03 -6.46 12.74
N GLY A 63 -4.01 -6.41 11.41
CA GLY A 63 -4.91 -7.12 10.52
C GLY A 63 -6.19 -6.36 10.13
N PHE A 64 -6.13 -5.07 9.83
CA PHE A 64 -7.22 -4.35 9.15
C PHE A 64 -6.71 -3.27 8.20
N MET A 65 -7.54 -2.89 7.23
CA MET A 65 -7.19 -1.94 6.17
C MET A 65 -8.24 -0.84 6.04
N ILE A 66 -7.79 0.37 5.75
CA ILE A 66 -8.65 1.53 5.51
C ILE A 66 -8.25 2.18 4.19
N ILE A 67 -9.25 2.52 3.38
CA ILE A 67 -9.07 3.35 2.17
C ILE A 67 -9.89 4.63 2.37
N CYS A 68 -9.25 5.76 2.18
CA CYS A 68 -9.81 7.09 2.29
C CYS A 68 -9.97 7.67 0.90
N GLN A 69 -11.15 7.52 0.29
CA GLN A 69 -11.38 7.92 -1.10
C GLN A 69 -11.18 9.43 -1.31
N ASP A 70 -10.62 9.81 -2.45
CA ASP A 70 -10.28 11.20 -2.79
C ASP A 70 -11.46 12.17 -2.69
N HIS A 71 -12.63 11.74 -3.17
CA HIS A 71 -13.85 12.54 -3.22
C HIS A 71 -14.83 12.21 -2.09
N ARG A 72 -14.33 11.61 -0.99
CA ARG A 72 -15.15 11.28 0.17
C ARG A 72 -15.83 12.51 0.76
N THR A 73 -17.02 12.29 1.25
CA THR A 73 -17.81 13.29 1.98
C THR A 73 -17.74 13.04 3.48
N ASP A 74 -18.10 14.06 4.29
CA ASP A 74 -18.06 13.98 5.76
C ASP A 74 -19.03 12.94 6.34
N ASP A 75 -20.01 12.48 5.56
CA ASP A 75 -20.94 11.43 5.99
C ASP A 75 -20.31 10.01 5.96
N GLY A 76 -19.12 9.87 5.35
CA GLY A 76 -18.36 8.63 5.30
C GLY A 76 -18.92 7.61 4.30
N LYS A 77 -19.81 8.01 3.40
CA LYS A 77 -20.32 7.13 2.36
C LYS A 77 -19.26 6.83 1.32
N GLN A 78 -19.41 5.66 0.70
CA GLN A 78 -18.62 5.29 -0.45
C GLN A 78 -18.97 6.18 -1.65
N VAL A 79 -17.95 6.62 -2.37
CA VAL A 79 -18.05 7.40 -3.60
C VAL A 79 -17.41 6.61 -4.76
N PRO A 80 -17.59 7.02 -6.03
CA PRO A 80 -16.88 6.40 -7.15
C PRO A 80 -15.36 6.42 -6.94
N TRP A 81 -14.72 5.31 -7.25
CA TRP A 81 -13.27 5.16 -7.13
C TRP A 81 -12.54 5.99 -8.16
N THR A 82 -11.48 6.65 -7.72
CA THR A 82 -10.48 7.30 -8.59
C THR A 82 -9.33 6.33 -8.89
N GLU A 83 -8.45 6.71 -9.81
CA GLU A 83 -7.21 5.98 -10.05
C GLU A 83 -6.30 6.01 -8.80
N ASN A 84 -6.26 7.14 -8.09
CA ASN A 84 -5.50 7.26 -6.85
C ASN A 84 -6.06 6.37 -5.73
N ASP A 85 -7.37 6.22 -5.59
CA ASP A 85 -7.98 5.27 -4.65
C ASP A 85 -7.57 3.83 -4.98
N SER A 86 -7.51 3.52 -6.27
CA SER A 86 -7.10 2.21 -6.79
C SER A 86 -5.60 1.94 -6.55
N ASP A 87 -4.76 2.95 -6.74
CA ASP A 87 -3.33 2.89 -6.39
C ASP A 87 -3.14 2.69 -4.90
N THR A 88 -3.92 3.40 -4.08
CA THR A 88 -3.90 3.26 -2.63
C THR A 88 -4.28 1.84 -2.21
N LEU A 89 -5.35 1.26 -2.78
CA LEU A 89 -5.72 -0.12 -2.46
C LEU A 89 -4.59 -1.11 -2.77
N ARG A 90 -3.91 -0.96 -3.91
CA ARG A 90 -2.77 -1.81 -4.27
C ARG A 90 -1.59 -1.64 -3.32
N HIS A 91 -1.32 -0.39 -2.91
CA HIS A 91 -0.27 -0.05 -1.94
C HIS A 91 -0.51 -0.72 -0.59
N GLU A 92 -1.71 -0.54 -0.02
CA GLU A 92 -2.07 -1.11 1.27
C GLU A 92 -2.16 -2.65 1.22
N ALA A 93 -2.61 -3.21 0.10
CA ALA A 93 -2.58 -4.65 -0.12
C ALA A 93 -1.15 -5.21 -0.15
N HIS A 94 -0.19 -4.45 -0.66
CA HIS A 94 1.21 -4.88 -0.61
C HIS A 94 1.76 -4.87 0.81
N HIS A 95 1.39 -3.90 1.65
CA HIS A 95 1.73 -3.94 3.08
C HIS A 95 1.17 -5.17 3.79
N MET A 96 -0.04 -5.64 3.40
CA MET A 96 -0.55 -6.91 3.89
C MET A 96 0.31 -8.10 3.45
N ILE A 97 0.83 -8.12 2.21
CA ILE A 97 1.80 -9.13 1.77
C ILE A 97 3.08 -9.06 2.61
N GLN A 98 3.61 -7.88 2.88
CA GLN A 98 4.80 -7.67 3.72
C GLN A 98 4.60 -8.18 5.17
N ASP A 99 3.37 -8.10 5.70
CA ASP A 99 3.00 -8.66 7.01
C ASP A 99 3.01 -10.21 6.98
N CYS A 100 2.55 -10.81 5.87
CA CYS A 100 2.50 -12.27 5.69
C CYS A 100 3.84 -12.90 5.26
N ALA A 101 4.72 -12.16 4.62
CA ALA A 101 5.89 -12.71 3.92
C ALA A 101 6.82 -13.57 4.80
N LYS A 102 6.92 -13.24 6.07
CA LYS A 102 7.75 -13.98 7.05
C LYS A 102 7.01 -14.22 8.37
N GLY A 103 5.70 -14.19 8.35
CA GLY A 103 4.86 -14.31 9.53
C GLY A 103 3.42 -14.66 9.20
N THR A 104 2.51 -14.07 9.94
CA THR A 104 1.06 -14.23 9.76
C THR A 104 0.38 -12.88 9.87
N ILE A 105 -0.77 -12.73 9.21
CA ILE A 105 -1.58 -11.50 9.30
C ILE A 105 -1.78 -11.12 10.77
N GLY A 106 -1.43 -9.87 11.10
CA GLY A 106 -1.68 -9.32 12.42
C GLY A 106 -0.59 -9.60 13.46
N ASP A 107 0.54 -10.20 13.10
CA ASP A 107 1.65 -10.47 14.03
C ASP A 107 2.55 -9.24 14.30
N ARG A 108 2.26 -8.13 13.61
CA ARG A 108 2.95 -6.83 13.70
C ARG A 108 4.38 -6.83 13.19
N LYS A 109 4.73 -7.77 12.33
CA LYS A 109 6.06 -7.87 11.73
C LYS A 109 5.96 -7.74 10.23
N MET A 110 6.31 -6.59 9.71
CA MET A 110 6.39 -6.37 8.28
C MET A 110 7.79 -6.69 7.76
N SER A 111 7.87 -7.35 6.62
CA SER A 111 9.11 -7.73 5.98
C SER A 111 9.07 -7.44 4.49
N LEU A 112 10.21 -7.03 3.92
CA LEU A 112 10.36 -6.94 2.47
C LEU A 112 10.10 -8.32 1.84
N MET A 113 9.50 -8.30 0.65
CA MET A 113 9.27 -9.50 -0.16
C MET A 113 10.58 -10.13 -0.65
N PHE A 114 11.65 -9.36 -0.68
CA PHE A 114 12.96 -9.78 -1.15
C PHE A 114 13.84 -10.24 0.02
N ASP A 115 14.54 -11.37 -0.18
CA ASP A 115 15.36 -11.96 0.87
C ASP A 115 16.69 -11.23 1.09
N ASN A 116 17.09 -10.43 0.11
CA ASN A 116 18.36 -9.71 0.18
C ASN A 116 18.34 -8.39 -0.61
N GLU A 117 19.29 -7.52 -0.28
CA GLU A 117 19.46 -6.20 -0.90
C GLU A 117 19.69 -6.27 -2.42
N LYS A 118 20.33 -7.32 -2.90
CA LYS A 118 20.62 -7.48 -4.34
C LYS A 118 19.33 -7.70 -5.14
N GLU A 119 18.43 -8.53 -4.64
CA GLU A 119 17.12 -8.78 -5.27
C GLU A 119 16.25 -7.54 -5.23
N PHE A 120 16.18 -6.86 -4.09
CA PHE A 120 15.47 -5.60 -3.95
C PHE A 120 16.03 -4.53 -4.91
N THR A 121 17.34 -4.39 -5.00
CA THR A 121 17.99 -3.47 -5.94
C THR A 121 17.67 -3.83 -7.39
N HIS A 122 17.65 -5.13 -7.73
CA HIS A 122 17.26 -5.58 -9.06
C HIS A 122 15.82 -5.25 -9.39
N PHE A 123 14.88 -5.49 -8.46
CA PHE A 123 13.48 -5.10 -8.59
C PHE A 123 13.32 -3.60 -8.84
N ILE A 124 13.94 -2.75 -8.02
CA ILE A 124 13.90 -1.30 -8.20
C ILE A 124 14.42 -0.88 -9.57
N ARG A 125 15.55 -1.42 -10.02
CA ARG A 125 16.11 -1.09 -11.34
C ARG A 125 15.22 -1.50 -12.52
N ASN A 126 14.47 -2.57 -12.36
CA ASN A 126 13.55 -3.07 -13.38
C ASN A 126 12.14 -2.49 -13.30
N SER A 127 11.84 -1.68 -12.29
CA SER A 127 10.52 -1.07 -12.09
C SER A 127 10.14 0.00 -13.12
N GLY A 128 11.09 0.41 -13.97
CA GLY A 128 10.90 1.49 -14.95
C GLY A 128 11.07 2.90 -14.37
N TYR A 129 11.31 3.05 -13.07
CA TYR A 129 11.57 4.35 -12.45
C TYR A 129 13.01 4.81 -12.68
N THR A 130 13.18 6.07 -13.06
CA THR A 130 14.50 6.70 -13.12
C THR A 130 15.05 6.96 -11.71
N GLN A 131 16.37 7.07 -11.59
CA GLN A 131 17.01 7.42 -10.32
C GLN A 131 16.47 8.74 -9.73
N GLN A 132 16.17 9.73 -10.57
CA GLN A 132 15.60 11.00 -10.13
C GLN A 132 14.21 10.83 -9.53
N GLN A 133 13.35 10.00 -10.15
CA GLN A 133 12.01 9.69 -9.65
C GLN A 133 12.09 8.96 -8.30
N LEU A 134 12.95 7.96 -8.19
CA LEU A 134 13.17 7.24 -6.93
C LEU A 134 13.63 8.19 -5.80
N GLN A 135 14.56 9.11 -6.10
CA GLN A 135 14.98 10.10 -5.12
C GLN A 135 13.86 11.05 -4.69
N GLN A 136 12.93 11.38 -5.57
CA GLN A 136 11.78 12.22 -5.23
C GLN A 136 10.80 11.47 -4.33
N ILE A 137 10.53 10.19 -4.61
CA ILE A 137 9.71 9.31 -3.77
C ILE A 137 10.34 9.19 -2.37
N ILE A 138 11.62 8.87 -2.29
CA ILE A 138 12.36 8.76 -1.02
C ILE A 138 12.27 10.06 -0.21
N LYS A 139 12.51 11.21 -0.84
CA LYS A 139 12.42 12.51 -0.17
C LYS A 139 11.01 12.82 0.31
N HIS A 140 9.98 12.37 -0.43
CA HIS A 140 8.60 12.53 -0.02
C HIS A 140 8.31 11.79 1.29
N TYR A 141 8.66 10.50 1.38
CA TYR A 141 8.49 9.71 2.59
C TYR A 141 9.32 10.23 3.76
N GLN A 142 10.58 10.65 3.50
CA GLN A 142 11.43 11.23 4.53
C GLN A 142 10.87 12.52 5.13
N LYS A 143 10.19 13.36 4.33
CA LYS A 143 9.47 14.55 4.83
C LYS A 143 8.31 14.20 5.76
N GLN A 144 7.75 13.01 5.62
CA GLN A 144 6.70 12.48 6.50
C GLN A 144 7.28 11.77 7.73
N GLY A 145 8.61 11.75 7.88
CA GLY A 145 9.30 11.12 9.02
C GLY A 145 9.57 9.63 8.84
N VAL A 146 9.29 9.06 7.67
CA VAL A 146 9.57 7.65 7.38
C VAL A 146 11.06 7.49 7.08
N THR A 147 11.74 6.60 7.79
CA THR A 147 13.20 6.41 7.68
C THR A 147 13.59 4.93 7.90
N GLY A 148 14.83 4.60 7.56
CA GLY A 148 15.39 3.27 7.83
C GLY A 148 14.65 2.16 7.09
N TYR A 149 14.34 1.09 7.79
CA TYR A 149 13.67 -0.08 7.21
C TYR A 149 12.24 0.22 6.75
N ASP A 150 11.52 1.06 7.47
CA ASP A 150 10.16 1.47 7.09
C ASP A 150 10.14 2.19 5.74
N LEU A 151 11.18 2.97 5.42
CA LEU A 151 11.32 3.60 4.12
C LEU A 151 11.47 2.58 2.97
N LEU A 152 12.13 1.46 3.23
CA LEU A 152 12.26 0.38 2.23
C LEU A 152 10.90 -0.31 2.00
N LEU A 153 10.13 -0.56 3.07
CA LEU A 153 8.78 -1.12 2.98
C LEU A 153 7.87 -0.21 2.15
N GLU A 154 7.87 1.08 2.43
CA GLU A 154 7.09 2.07 1.68
C GLU A 154 7.51 2.16 0.20
N LEU A 155 8.82 2.16 -0.05
CA LEU A 155 9.34 2.21 -1.43
C LEU A 155 8.93 0.98 -2.24
N GLU A 156 8.99 -0.20 -1.64
CA GLU A 156 8.53 -1.44 -2.26
C GLU A 156 7.03 -1.37 -2.56
N ALA A 157 6.21 -1.00 -1.58
CA ALA A 157 4.76 -0.89 -1.73
C ALA A 157 4.37 0.14 -2.80
N PHE A 158 5.04 1.29 -2.83
CA PHE A 158 4.82 2.32 -3.84
C PHE A 158 5.11 1.82 -5.26
N ILE A 159 6.25 1.13 -5.45
CA ILE A 159 6.65 0.62 -6.75
C ILE A 159 5.68 -0.50 -7.19
N VAL A 160 5.35 -1.44 -6.30
CA VAL A 160 4.41 -2.53 -6.61
C VAL A 160 3.04 -1.99 -6.99
N ALA A 161 2.48 -1.06 -6.23
CA ALA A 161 1.16 -0.48 -6.50
C ALA A 161 1.04 0.09 -7.93
N ARG A 162 2.13 0.60 -8.48
CA ARG A 162 2.15 1.27 -9.79
C ARG A 162 2.76 0.45 -10.92
N SER A 163 3.36 -0.69 -10.61
CA SER A 163 4.01 -1.56 -11.61
C SER A 163 3.30 -2.90 -11.76
N ILE A 164 2.49 -3.32 -10.78
CA ILE A 164 1.86 -4.64 -10.74
C ILE A 164 0.33 -4.49 -10.79
N PRO A 165 -0.36 -5.19 -11.70
CA PRO A 165 -1.81 -5.24 -11.76
C PRO A 165 -2.45 -5.77 -10.48
N ALA A 166 -3.65 -5.28 -10.14
CA ALA A 166 -4.35 -5.61 -8.90
C ALA A 166 -4.65 -7.12 -8.76
N ASN A 167 -4.99 -7.79 -9.85
CA ASN A 167 -5.21 -9.25 -9.86
C ASN A 167 -3.96 -10.04 -9.48
N LEU A 168 -2.78 -9.62 -9.94
CA LEU A 168 -1.53 -10.29 -9.58
C LEU A 168 -1.15 -10.03 -8.11
N ILE A 169 -1.49 -8.87 -7.56
CA ILE A 169 -1.33 -8.61 -6.11
C ILE A 169 -2.29 -9.51 -5.33
N ALA A 170 -3.53 -9.68 -5.78
CA ALA A 170 -4.49 -10.59 -5.15
C ALA A 170 -4.00 -12.05 -5.15
N ASP A 171 -3.40 -12.51 -6.25
CA ASP A 171 -2.83 -13.85 -6.33
C ASP A 171 -1.65 -14.02 -5.35
N LYS A 172 -0.81 -12.99 -5.22
CA LYS A 172 0.27 -12.98 -4.22
C LYS A 172 -0.24 -12.98 -2.78
N LEU A 173 -1.31 -12.25 -2.48
CA LEU A 173 -1.96 -12.33 -1.18
C LEU A 173 -2.37 -13.76 -0.84
N LYS A 174 -2.97 -14.49 -1.79
CA LYS A 174 -3.33 -15.90 -1.58
C LYS A 174 -2.12 -16.80 -1.40
N GLU A 175 -1.03 -16.53 -2.10
CA GLU A 175 0.21 -17.30 -1.99
C GLU A 175 0.88 -17.15 -0.62
N TYR A 176 0.92 -15.93 -0.07
CA TYR A 176 1.70 -15.64 1.12
C TYR A 176 0.88 -15.62 2.42
N CYS A 177 -0.43 -15.34 2.33
CA CYS A 177 -1.26 -15.09 3.51
C CYS A 177 -2.31 -16.18 3.80
N GLN A 178 -2.24 -17.33 3.12
CA GLN A 178 -3.11 -18.49 3.39
C GLN A 178 -2.52 -19.47 4.39
#